data_870abcba0ddf36f6c80f41618ac69390
#
_entry.id   870abcba0ddf36f6c80f41618ac69390
#
_cell.length_a   1.000
_cell.length_b   1.000
_cell.length_c   1.000
_cell.angle_alpha   90.00
_cell.angle_beta   90.00
_cell.angle_gamma   90.00
#
_symmetry.space_group_name_H-M   'P 1'
#
loop_
_entity.id
_entity.type
_entity.pdbx_description
1 polymer ?
#
loop_
_entity_poly.entity_id
_entity_poly.type
_entity_poly.pdbx_seq_one_letter_code
_entity_poly.pdbx_strand_id
1 'polypeptide(L)'
;MRILHLEANRYPEESLLELNRRNIVEVPYCPDQNAFELQLSANQYDAIFTRLGLRIDRQVLSLQQRLKYIVTPTTGLNHIDMEAAEALGISVICLKGETSFLDNIKSTAEHTWGLLLALIRHIPAAHDHVMNGGWDRSPFLSDELNGKVLGIIGFGRLGRIVAQYGVAFGMIVRAYDINPERRDDSGEVEMVSLDTLLKTSHCVVLLISWNRENENFMDRDKFALLREGAWFVNTSRGELVDEAALLESLRAQRLKGAALDVLRDDSSWAGKSQGASALLNYAREHANLLITPHMGGYGRESIAKTRAFVTRKFLDIVYGPK
;
A
#
# COMPACT_ATOMS: atom_id res chain seq x y z
N MET A 1 22.38 22.46 5.82
CA MET A 1 22.59 21.03 5.57
C MET A 1 22.60 20.77 4.06
N ARG A 2 23.27 19.71 3.62
CA ARG A 2 23.24 19.24 2.22
C ARG A 2 22.22 18.10 2.11
N ILE A 3 21.20 18.28 1.29
CA ILE A 3 20.04 17.38 1.18
C ILE A 3 20.02 16.77 -0.22
N LEU A 4 19.94 15.43 -0.29
CA LEU A 4 19.60 14.73 -1.51
C LEU A 4 18.08 14.57 -1.59
N HIS A 5 17.45 15.07 -2.64
CA HIS A 5 16.01 14.98 -2.83
C HIS A 5 15.66 14.21 -4.10
N LEU A 6 15.15 12.98 -3.95
CA LEU A 6 14.98 12.04 -5.08
C LEU A 6 13.62 12.19 -5.82
N GLU A 7 12.70 12.98 -5.29
CA GLU A 7 11.34 13.11 -5.83
C GLU A 7 10.79 14.55 -5.72
N ALA A 8 11.67 15.58 -5.84
CA ALA A 8 11.29 16.98 -5.62
C ALA A 8 10.14 17.44 -6.51
N ASN A 9 10.04 16.94 -7.75
CA ASN A 9 8.97 17.27 -8.69
C ASN A 9 7.56 16.85 -8.22
N ARG A 10 7.45 16.11 -7.15
CA ARG A 10 6.18 15.67 -6.54
C ARG A 10 5.87 16.34 -5.21
N TYR A 11 6.76 17.23 -4.75
CA TYR A 11 6.57 17.99 -3.54
C TYR A 11 5.91 19.34 -3.85
N PRO A 12 5.04 19.86 -2.97
CA PRO A 12 4.51 21.21 -3.12
C PRO A 12 5.64 22.23 -3.22
N GLU A 13 5.47 23.23 -4.07
CA GLU A 13 6.46 24.30 -4.29
C GLU A 13 6.84 25.01 -2.99
N GLU A 14 5.85 25.31 -2.14
CA GLU A 14 6.07 25.91 -0.83
C GLU A 14 7.01 25.08 0.05
N SER A 15 6.85 23.76 0.04
CA SER A 15 7.71 22.84 0.79
C SER A 15 9.15 22.87 0.30
N LEU A 16 9.35 22.93 -1.01
CA LEU A 16 10.68 23.04 -1.62
C LEU A 16 11.32 24.42 -1.34
N LEU A 17 10.55 25.49 -1.39
CA LEU A 17 11.02 26.82 -1.02
C LEU A 17 11.44 26.89 0.45
N GLU A 18 10.69 26.28 1.36
CA GLU A 18 11.06 26.22 2.77
C GLU A 18 12.35 25.41 3.01
N LEU A 19 12.52 24.28 2.32
CA LEU A 19 13.75 23.49 2.38
C LEU A 19 14.97 24.27 1.87
N ASN A 20 14.84 24.96 0.73
CA ASN A 20 15.93 25.70 0.10
C ASN A 20 16.35 26.95 0.88
N ARG A 21 15.49 27.54 1.72
CA ARG A 21 15.82 28.71 2.54
C ARG A 21 16.98 28.46 3.51
N ARG A 22 17.15 27.24 3.99
CA ARG A 22 18.10 26.88 5.06
C ARG A 22 19.06 25.75 4.67
N ASN A 23 18.91 25.19 3.48
CA ASN A 23 19.65 24.00 3.03
C ASN A 23 20.10 24.14 1.59
N ILE A 24 21.13 23.37 1.24
CA ILE A 24 21.49 23.12 -0.15
C ILE A 24 20.77 21.84 -0.58
N VAL A 25 19.75 21.97 -1.42
CA VAL A 25 18.94 20.84 -1.90
C VAL A 25 19.37 20.46 -3.31
N GLU A 26 19.87 19.24 -3.45
CA GLU A 26 20.27 18.65 -4.73
C GLU A 26 19.19 17.68 -5.22
N VAL A 27 18.84 17.81 -6.49
CA VAL A 27 17.80 17.01 -7.16
C VAL A 27 18.40 16.31 -8.39
N PRO A 28 19.30 15.34 -8.19
CA PRO A 28 19.89 14.60 -9.30
C PRO A 28 18.86 13.65 -9.93
N TYR A 29 19.08 13.31 -11.18
CA TYR A 29 18.32 12.28 -11.86
C TYR A 29 18.81 10.89 -11.43
N CYS A 30 18.05 10.23 -10.53
CA CYS A 30 18.34 8.86 -10.05
C CYS A 30 17.16 7.94 -10.45
N PRO A 31 17.14 7.42 -11.68
CA PRO A 31 16.02 6.60 -12.17
C PRO A 31 15.92 5.25 -11.47
N ASP A 32 17.03 4.68 -11.04
CA ASP A 32 17.13 3.34 -10.47
C ASP A 32 18.11 3.27 -9.29
N GLN A 33 18.26 2.08 -8.74
CA GLN A 33 19.13 1.80 -7.59
C GLN A 33 20.59 2.11 -7.87
N ASN A 34 21.09 1.74 -9.06
CA ASN A 34 22.50 1.95 -9.43
C ASN A 34 22.85 3.45 -9.49
N ALA A 35 21.99 4.26 -10.13
CA ALA A 35 22.18 5.70 -10.19
C ALA A 35 22.15 6.34 -8.80
N PHE A 36 21.27 5.85 -7.91
CA PHE A 36 21.19 6.30 -6.53
C PHE A 36 22.48 5.97 -5.76
N GLU A 37 22.98 4.75 -5.84
CA GLU A 37 24.21 4.32 -5.17
C GLU A 37 25.45 5.06 -5.70
N LEU A 38 25.53 5.30 -7.00
CA LEU A 38 26.59 6.12 -7.60
C LEU A 38 26.55 7.56 -7.07
N GLN A 39 25.36 8.15 -6.95
CA GLN A 39 25.19 9.48 -6.39
C GLN A 39 25.67 9.55 -4.94
N LEU A 40 25.37 8.54 -4.14
CA LEU A 40 25.80 8.44 -2.74
C LEU A 40 27.29 8.17 -2.60
N SER A 41 27.88 7.40 -3.50
CA SER A 41 29.33 7.12 -3.51
C SER A 41 30.17 8.37 -3.87
N ALA A 42 29.64 9.21 -4.73
CA ALA A 42 30.31 10.42 -5.21
C ALA A 42 30.14 11.62 -4.28
N ASN A 43 29.10 11.63 -3.44
CA ASN A 43 28.71 12.79 -2.64
C ASN A 43 28.31 12.40 -1.22
N GLN A 44 28.48 13.34 -0.28
CA GLN A 44 28.05 13.18 1.12
C GLN A 44 26.88 14.11 1.43
N TYR A 45 25.86 13.56 2.07
CA TYR A 45 24.62 14.27 2.42
C TYR A 45 24.35 14.20 3.92
N ASP A 46 23.70 15.23 4.45
CA ASP A 46 23.22 15.27 5.84
C ASP A 46 21.79 14.68 5.95
N ALA A 47 21.01 14.77 4.86
CA ALA A 47 19.65 14.19 4.79
C ALA A 47 19.35 13.65 3.38
N ILE A 48 18.51 12.61 3.32
CA ILE A 48 17.98 12.03 2.08
C ILE A 48 16.46 12.05 2.14
N PHE A 49 15.82 12.75 1.20
CA PHE A 49 14.39 12.64 0.91
C PHE A 49 14.19 11.54 -0.13
N THR A 50 13.75 10.40 0.33
CA THR A 50 13.65 9.18 -0.49
C THR A 50 12.27 8.96 -1.09
N ARG A 51 12.17 7.98 -1.98
CA ARG A 51 10.95 7.52 -2.64
C ARG A 51 10.82 6.01 -2.59
N LEU A 52 9.64 5.50 -2.82
CA LEU A 52 9.45 4.06 -3.08
C LEU A 52 10.20 3.63 -4.37
N GLY A 53 10.55 2.36 -4.45
CA GLY A 53 11.31 1.78 -5.56
C GLY A 53 12.83 1.92 -5.43
N LEU A 54 13.33 2.47 -4.31
CA LEU A 54 14.74 2.47 -3.95
C LEU A 54 14.92 1.78 -2.59
N ARG A 55 15.93 0.95 -2.48
CA ARG A 55 16.27 0.24 -1.26
C ARG A 55 17.39 0.98 -0.52
N ILE A 56 17.20 1.19 0.76
CA ILE A 56 18.17 1.82 1.66
C ILE A 56 18.54 0.79 2.73
N ASP A 57 19.41 -0.13 2.36
CA ASP A 57 19.93 -1.16 3.25
C ASP A 57 21.25 -0.71 3.92
N ARG A 58 21.81 -1.59 4.75
CA ARG A 58 23.07 -1.34 5.44
C ARG A 58 24.22 -0.98 4.49
N GLN A 59 24.28 -1.60 3.31
CA GLN A 59 25.33 -1.32 2.32
C GLN A 59 25.19 0.11 1.79
N VAL A 60 23.98 0.51 1.42
CA VAL A 60 23.67 1.87 0.96
C VAL A 60 23.97 2.90 2.05
N LEU A 61 23.58 2.64 3.30
CA LEU A 61 23.83 3.53 4.42
C LEU A 61 25.32 3.70 4.71
N SER A 62 26.13 2.66 4.52
CA SER A 62 27.56 2.70 4.75
C SER A 62 28.33 3.62 3.78
N LEU A 63 27.73 4.00 2.64
CA LEU A 63 28.30 4.97 1.70
C LEU A 63 28.29 6.41 2.24
N GLN A 64 27.57 6.65 3.34
CA GLN A 64 27.31 8.00 3.86
C GLN A 64 27.84 8.16 5.30
N GLN A 65 28.89 8.97 5.48
CA GLN A 65 29.46 9.25 6.80
C GLN A 65 28.79 10.43 7.54
N ARG A 66 28.08 11.28 6.81
CA ARG A 66 27.44 12.49 7.33
C ARG A 66 25.93 12.41 7.49
N LEU A 67 25.32 11.32 7.03
CA LEU A 67 23.89 11.15 7.00
C LEU A 67 23.30 11.09 8.42
N LYS A 68 22.36 11.99 8.70
CA LYS A 68 21.65 12.08 9.98
C LYS A 68 20.16 11.80 9.84
N TYR A 69 19.60 12.04 8.66
CA TYR A 69 18.15 11.96 8.44
C TYR A 69 17.81 11.26 7.13
N ILE A 70 16.83 10.36 7.20
CA ILE A 70 16.12 9.83 6.04
C ILE A 70 14.68 10.28 6.17
N VAL A 71 14.14 10.94 5.13
CA VAL A 71 12.77 11.45 5.11
C VAL A 71 11.98 10.72 4.05
N THR A 72 10.87 10.10 4.44
CA THR A 72 9.99 9.36 3.54
C THR A 72 8.52 9.70 3.81
N PRO A 73 7.71 10.04 2.78
CA PRO A 73 6.29 10.34 2.92
C PRO A 73 5.43 9.06 2.98
N THR A 74 5.91 8.02 3.67
CA THR A 74 5.25 6.71 3.75
C THR A 74 5.01 6.29 5.20
N THR A 75 4.05 5.40 5.41
CA THR A 75 3.81 4.71 6.68
C THR A 75 4.57 3.39 6.77
N GLY A 76 4.70 2.67 5.64
CA GLY A 76 5.50 1.46 5.52
C GLY A 76 6.96 1.78 5.25
N LEU A 77 7.87 1.07 5.90
CA LEU A 77 9.32 1.32 5.88
C LEU A 77 10.12 0.12 5.33
N ASN A 78 9.48 -0.80 4.63
CA ASN A 78 10.11 -2.03 4.12
C ASN A 78 11.31 -1.77 3.19
N HIS A 79 11.37 -0.60 2.58
CA HIS A 79 12.46 -0.16 1.71
C HIS A 79 13.66 0.41 2.47
N ILE A 80 13.60 0.52 3.80
CA ILE A 80 14.65 1.06 4.67
C ILE A 80 15.04 0.01 5.71
N ASP A 81 16.33 -0.29 5.84
CA ASP A 81 16.87 -1.10 6.93
C ASP A 81 16.88 -0.27 8.23
N MET A 82 15.80 -0.41 9.00
CA MET A 82 15.60 0.36 10.23
C MET A 82 16.64 0.02 11.31
N GLU A 83 17.06 -1.25 11.39
CA GLU A 83 18.08 -1.70 12.37
C GLU A 83 19.44 -1.09 12.03
N ALA A 84 19.81 -1.06 10.74
CA ALA A 84 21.04 -0.43 10.30
C ALA A 84 21.00 1.10 10.48
N ALA A 85 19.87 1.75 10.20
CA ALA A 85 19.71 3.18 10.40
C ALA A 85 19.87 3.56 11.88
N GLU A 86 19.24 2.83 12.80
CA GLU A 86 19.35 3.02 14.24
C GLU A 86 20.78 2.80 14.72
N ALA A 87 21.43 1.71 14.30
CA ALA A 87 22.82 1.41 14.67
C ALA A 87 23.82 2.48 14.21
N LEU A 88 23.51 3.21 13.14
CA LEU A 88 24.31 4.32 12.62
C LEU A 88 23.88 5.69 13.15
N GLY A 89 22.90 5.75 14.06
CA GLY A 89 22.37 7.00 14.62
C GLY A 89 21.61 7.85 13.60
N ILE A 90 21.04 7.23 12.56
CA ILE A 90 20.29 7.92 11.51
C ILE A 90 18.80 7.92 11.88
N SER A 91 18.21 9.12 12.00
CA SER A 91 16.79 9.28 12.28
C SER A 91 15.95 9.14 11.03
N VAL A 92 14.93 8.25 11.07
CA VAL A 92 13.99 8.08 9.96
C VAL A 92 12.70 8.86 10.24
N ILE A 93 12.46 9.90 9.46
CA ILE A 93 11.29 10.77 9.54
C ILE A 93 10.26 10.28 8.53
N CYS A 94 9.11 9.82 9.03
CA CYS A 94 8.08 9.16 8.24
C CYS A 94 6.67 9.49 8.78
N LEU A 95 5.65 8.89 8.19
CA LEU A 95 4.24 9.04 8.60
C LEU A 95 3.77 7.99 9.61
N LYS A 96 4.62 7.03 10.00
CA LYS A 96 4.25 6.02 10.97
C LYS A 96 3.94 6.68 12.33
N GLY A 97 2.76 6.39 12.89
CA GLY A 97 2.31 6.96 14.15
C GLY A 97 1.55 8.30 14.04
N GLU A 98 1.51 8.94 12.88
CA GLU A 98 0.82 10.22 12.65
C GLU A 98 -0.69 10.01 12.40
N THR A 99 -1.38 9.40 13.36
CA THR A 99 -2.77 8.94 13.20
C THR A 99 -3.74 10.08 12.88
N SER A 100 -3.72 11.18 13.64
CA SER A 100 -4.63 12.31 13.44
C SER A 100 -4.44 13.01 12.09
N PHE A 101 -3.19 13.12 11.62
CA PHE A 101 -2.91 13.62 10.28
C PHE A 101 -3.43 12.65 9.21
N LEU A 102 -3.14 11.36 9.39
CA LEU A 102 -3.48 10.32 8.42
C LEU A 102 -5.00 10.06 8.30
N ASP A 103 -5.81 10.39 9.30
CA ASP A 103 -7.28 10.29 9.24
C ASP A 103 -7.88 11.10 8.08
N ASN A 104 -7.16 12.14 7.63
CA ASN A 104 -7.55 12.96 6.48
C ASN A 104 -6.98 12.46 5.14
N ILE A 105 -6.27 11.33 5.13
CA ILE A 105 -5.68 10.72 3.92
C ILE A 105 -6.48 9.46 3.55
N LYS A 106 -7.37 9.57 2.57
CA LYS A 106 -8.34 8.51 2.22
C LYS A 106 -7.99 7.72 0.96
N SER A 107 -7.00 8.16 0.20
CA SER A 107 -6.65 7.62 -1.13
C SER A 107 -6.57 6.08 -1.17
N THR A 108 -5.87 5.45 -0.19
CA THR A 108 -5.76 3.98 -0.17
C THR A 108 -7.11 3.31 0.06
N ALA A 109 -7.98 3.87 0.92
CA ALA A 109 -9.31 3.31 1.15
C ALA A 109 -10.21 3.45 -0.09
N GLU A 110 -10.14 4.60 -0.78
CA GLU A 110 -10.84 4.84 -2.05
C GLU A 110 -10.34 3.88 -3.14
N HIS A 111 -9.03 3.68 -3.25
CA HIS A 111 -8.46 2.73 -4.19
C HIS A 111 -8.86 1.28 -3.89
N THR A 112 -8.86 0.89 -2.60
CA THR A 112 -9.35 -0.42 -2.16
C THR A 112 -10.78 -0.66 -2.61
N TRP A 113 -11.64 0.34 -2.43
CA TRP A 113 -13.04 0.29 -2.85
C TRP A 113 -13.18 0.26 -4.36
N GLY A 114 -12.38 1.08 -5.06
CA GLY A 114 -12.32 1.09 -6.52
C GLY A 114 -11.93 -0.27 -7.10
N LEU A 115 -10.91 -0.93 -6.53
CA LEU A 115 -10.50 -2.28 -6.91
C LEU A 115 -11.60 -3.31 -6.68
N LEU A 116 -12.27 -3.27 -5.51
CA LEU A 116 -13.38 -4.17 -5.21
C LEU A 116 -14.50 -4.05 -6.25
N LEU A 117 -14.92 -2.82 -6.56
CA LEU A 117 -15.95 -2.55 -7.55
C LEU A 117 -15.51 -2.94 -8.96
N ALA A 118 -14.29 -2.60 -9.36
CA ALA A 118 -13.75 -2.94 -10.66
C ALA A 118 -13.70 -4.45 -10.89
N LEU A 119 -13.32 -5.21 -9.86
CA LEU A 119 -13.26 -6.66 -9.88
C LEU A 119 -14.66 -7.28 -10.00
N ILE A 120 -15.57 -6.95 -9.07
CA ILE A 120 -16.92 -7.55 -9.00
C ILE A 120 -17.77 -7.21 -10.23
N ARG A 121 -17.62 -5.97 -10.75
CA ARG A 121 -18.37 -5.48 -11.91
C ARG A 121 -17.67 -5.76 -13.24
N HIS A 122 -16.54 -6.46 -13.24
CA HIS A 122 -15.76 -6.81 -14.42
C HIS A 122 -15.37 -5.58 -15.28
N ILE A 123 -15.18 -4.38 -14.64
CA ILE A 123 -15.04 -3.11 -15.38
C ILE A 123 -13.89 -3.13 -16.39
N PRO A 124 -12.66 -3.57 -16.06
CA PRO A 124 -11.57 -3.59 -17.04
C PRO A 124 -11.87 -4.50 -18.24
N ALA A 125 -12.30 -5.73 -17.98
CA ALA A 125 -12.59 -6.69 -19.03
C ALA A 125 -13.76 -6.27 -19.94
N ALA A 126 -14.80 -5.65 -19.35
CA ALA A 126 -15.92 -5.12 -20.12
C ALA A 126 -15.49 -3.93 -20.99
N HIS A 127 -14.61 -3.06 -20.48
CA HIS A 127 -14.04 -1.97 -21.26
C HIS A 127 -13.21 -2.50 -22.43
N ASP A 128 -12.32 -3.45 -22.20
CA ASP A 128 -11.48 -4.07 -23.23
C ASP A 128 -12.33 -4.76 -24.30
N HIS A 129 -13.42 -5.45 -23.91
CA HIS A 129 -14.36 -6.04 -24.85
C HIS A 129 -14.94 -5.01 -25.81
N VAL A 130 -15.37 -3.85 -25.30
CA VAL A 130 -15.90 -2.77 -26.16
C VAL A 130 -14.80 -2.18 -27.04
N MET A 131 -13.60 -1.95 -26.53
CA MET A 131 -12.47 -1.42 -27.32
C MET A 131 -12.05 -2.37 -28.45
N ASN A 132 -12.29 -3.68 -28.29
CA ASN A 132 -12.06 -4.69 -29.32
C ASN A 132 -13.30 -4.94 -30.24
N GLY A 133 -14.28 -4.03 -30.23
CA GLY A 133 -15.45 -4.05 -31.13
C GLY A 133 -16.61 -4.91 -30.62
N GLY A 134 -16.55 -5.45 -29.40
CA GLY A 134 -17.65 -6.19 -28.79
C GLY A 134 -18.73 -5.28 -28.20
N TRP A 135 -19.98 -5.76 -28.12
CA TRP A 135 -21.12 -5.08 -27.50
C TRP A 135 -22.07 -6.08 -26.82
N ASP A 136 -21.50 -7.18 -26.30
CA ASP A 136 -22.25 -8.21 -25.57
C ASP A 136 -21.99 -8.09 -24.07
N ARG A 137 -23.06 -7.93 -23.28
CA ARG A 137 -23.00 -7.85 -21.81
C ARG A 137 -23.02 -9.22 -21.12
N SER A 138 -23.40 -10.27 -21.82
CA SER A 138 -23.65 -11.60 -21.23
C SER A 138 -22.45 -12.19 -20.48
N PRO A 139 -21.17 -11.99 -20.93
CA PRO A 139 -20.00 -12.47 -20.18
C PRO A 139 -19.73 -11.73 -18.86
N PHE A 140 -20.38 -10.58 -18.62
CA PHE A 140 -20.09 -9.68 -17.49
C PHE A 140 -21.20 -9.68 -16.44
N LEU A 141 -21.93 -10.81 -16.31
CA LEU A 141 -22.90 -10.98 -15.22
C LEU A 141 -22.19 -10.87 -13.86
N SER A 142 -22.62 -9.95 -13.04
CA SER A 142 -21.94 -9.57 -11.81
C SER A 142 -22.84 -9.62 -10.58
N ASP A 143 -22.20 -9.55 -9.41
CA ASP A 143 -22.89 -9.51 -8.11
C ASP A 143 -23.23 -8.07 -7.69
N GLU A 144 -24.33 -7.91 -6.95
CA GLU A 144 -24.61 -6.71 -6.16
C GLU A 144 -23.96 -6.82 -4.77
N LEU A 145 -23.55 -5.69 -4.20
CA LEU A 145 -22.95 -5.64 -2.87
C LEU A 145 -24.00 -5.54 -1.76
N ASN A 146 -25.14 -4.93 -2.02
CA ASN A 146 -26.20 -4.76 -1.04
C ASN A 146 -26.61 -6.09 -0.39
N GLY A 147 -26.67 -6.13 0.94
CA GLY A 147 -26.97 -7.32 1.74
C GLY A 147 -25.88 -8.38 1.81
N LYS A 148 -24.73 -8.19 1.11
CA LYS A 148 -23.58 -9.11 1.21
C LYS A 148 -22.70 -8.75 2.40
N VAL A 149 -21.92 -9.72 2.89
CA VAL A 149 -20.99 -9.53 4.00
C VAL A 149 -19.64 -9.06 3.48
N LEU A 150 -19.19 -7.92 3.99
CA LEU A 150 -17.83 -7.42 3.85
C LEU A 150 -17.01 -7.80 5.09
N GLY A 151 -15.96 -8.60 4.92
CA GLY A 151 -15.00 -8.95 5.96
C GLY A 151 -13.76 -8.07 5.87
N ILE A 152 -13.43 -7.39 6.95
CA ILE A 152 -12.27 -6.51 7.05
C ILE A 152 -11.26 -7.12 8.02
N ILE A 153 -10.10 -7.53 7.49
CA ILE A 153 -8.97 -8.01 8.31
C ILE A 153 -8.07 -6.81 8.60
N GLY A 154 -8.08 -6.34 9.84
CA GLY A 154 -7.40 -5.13 10.29
C GLY A 154 -8.36 -3.94 10.43
N PHE A 155 -8.89 -3.73 11.63
CA PHE A 155 -9.82 -2.64 11.94
C PHE A 155 -9.11 -1.41 12.51
N GLY A 156 -7.99 -1.07 11.84
CA GLY A 156 -7.26 0.18 12.06
C GLY A 156 -7.90 1.36 11.33
N ARG A 157 -7.11 2.40 11.09
CA ARG A 157 -7.55 3.61 10.37
C ARG A 157 -8.20 3.32 9.00
N LEU A 158 -7.51 2.59 8.13
CA LEU A 158 -8.04 2.27 6.79
C LEU A 158 -9.25 1.34 6.88
N GLY A 159 -9.22 0.34 7.79
CA GLY A 159 -10.34 -0.57 7.99
C GLY A 159 -11.62 0.14 8.37
N ARG A 160 -11.55 1.16 9.26
CA ARG A 160 -12.71 1.98 9.63
C ARG A 160 -13.28 2.78 8.45
N ILE A 161 -12.42 3.36 7.60
CA ILE A 161 -12.87 4.11 6.42
C ILE A 161 -13.53 3.16 5.40
N VAL A 162 -12.93 2.00 5.14
CA VAL A 162 -13.49 0.99 4.23
C VAL A 162 -14.81 0.42 4.79
N ALA A 163 -14.91 0.26 6.11
CA ALA A 163 -16.16 -0.14 6.77
C ALA A 163 -17.29 0.85 6.49
N GLN A 164 -17.04 2.16 6.64
CA GLN A 164 -18.01 3.20 6.32
C GLN A 164 -18.50 3.12 4.86
N TYR A 165 -17.59 2.83 3.92
CA TYR A 165 -17.99 2.62 2.52
C TYR A 165 -18.87 1.37 2.38
N GLY A 166 -18.53 0.27 3.08
CA GLY A 166 -19.34 -0.95 3.08
C GLY A 166 -20.75 -0.71 3.59
N VAL A 167 -20.89 0.00 4.71
CA VAL A 167 -22.18 0.41 5.28
C VAL A 167 -22.97 1.26 4.27
N ALA A 168 -22.35 2.25 3.65
CA ALA A 168 -22.98 3.11 2.65
C ALA A 168 -23.47 2.35 1.40
N PHE A 169 -22.85 1.20 1.09
CA PHE A 169 -23.29 0.29 0.03
C PHE A 169 -24.31 -0.76 0.49
N GLY A 170 -24.82 -0.64 1.73
CA GLY A 170 -25.80 -1.57 2.26
C GLY A 170 -25.26 -2.96 2.57
N MET A 171 -23.95 -3.10 2.78
CA MET A 171 -23.32 -4.36 3.16
C MET A 171 -23.43 -4.60 4.68
N ILE A 172 -23.43 -5.86 5.07
CA ILE A 172 -23.21 -6.28 6.46
C ILE A 172 -21.70 -6.28 6.69
N VAL A 173 -21.19 -5.41 7.57
CA VAL A 173 -19.75 -5.26 7.77
C VAL A 173 -19.29 -6.05 8.98
N ARG A 174 -18.32 -6.95 8.78
CA ARG A 174 -17.63 -7.71 9.82
C ARG A 174 -16.16 -7.37 9.84
N ALA A 175 -15.58 -7.21 11.02
CA ALA A 175 -14.18 -6.91 11.16
C ALA A 175 -13.49 -7.83 12.17
N TYR A 176 -12.20 -8.05 11.91
CA TYR A 176 -11.27 -8.69 12.81
C TYR A 176 -10.04 -7.80 13.01
N ASP A 177 -9.62 -7.64 14.25
CA ASP A 177 -8.31 -7.05 14.58
C ASP A 177 -7.67 -7.85 15.71
N ILE A 178 -6.34 -7.99 15.67
CA ILE A 178 -5.57 -8.67 16.73
C ILE A 178 -5.61 -7.87 18.04
N ASN A 179 -5.76 -6.55 17.97
CA ASN A 179 -5.94 -5.71 19.14
C ASN A 179 -7.45 -5.69 19.55
N PRO A 180 -7.81 -6.31 20.66
CA PRO A 180 -9.21 -6.40 21.10
C PRO A 180 -9.82 -5.04 21.50
N GLU A 181 -9.00 -4.01 21.72
CA GLU A 181 -9.47 -2.65 22.02
C GLU A 181 -9.98 -1.92 20.77
N ARG A 182 -9.63 -2.40 19.58
CA ARG A 182 -10.16 -1.84 18.32
C ARG A 182 -11.58 -2.33 18.09
N ARG A 183 -12.54 -1.47 18.44
CA ARG A 183 -13.98 -1.72 18.34
C ARG A 183 -14.60 -0.68 17.43
N ASP A 184 -15.79 -1.00 16.96
CA ASP A 184 -16.69 -0.03 16.36
C ASP A 184 -17.64 0.51 17.45
N ASP A 185 -17.60 1.83 17.65
CA ASP A 185 -18.47 2.52 18.62
C ASP A 185 -19.83 2.92 18.01
N SER A 186 -19.98 2.83 16.69
CA SER A 186 -21.24 3.16 16.00
C SER A 186 -22.25 2.03 16.03
N GLY A 187 -21.81 0.79 16.25
CA GLY A 187 -22.64 -0.42 16.19
C GLY A 187 -22.96 -0.89 14.76
N GLU A 188 -22.34 -0.29 13.74
CA GLU A 188 -22.54 -0.64 12.33
C GLU A 188 -21.61 -1.77 11.88
N VAL A 189 -20.54 -2.09 12.66
CA VAL A 189 -19.55 -3.12 12.34
C VAL A 189 -19.54 -4.21 13.41
N GLU A 190 -19.79 -5.43 13.01
CA GLU A 190 -19.73 -6.61 13.88
C GLU A 190 -18.27 -7.07 14.02
N MET A 191 -17.70 -6.98 15.24
CA MET A 191 -16.37 -7.55 15.53
C MET A 191 -16.49 -9.05 15.74
N VAL A 192 -15.76 -9.84 14.95
CA VAL A 192 -15.84 -11.31 14.95
C VAL A 192 -14.45 -11.95 15.02
N SER A 193 -14.40 -13.26 15.28
CA SER A 193 -13.16 -14.02 15.14
C SER A 193 -12.71 -14.08 13.67
N LEU A 194 -11.41 -14.24 13.44
CA LEU A 194 -10.87 -14.39 12.08
C LEU A 194 -11.54 -15.53 11.31
N ASP A 195 -11.72 -16.67 11.96
CA ASP A 195 -12.40 -17.84 11.39
C ASP A 195 -13.84 -17.54 10.95
N THR A 196 -14.60 -16.86 11.79
CA THR A 196 -15.98 -16.44 11.46
C THR A 196 -15.97 -15.50 10.27
N LEU A 197 -15.06 -14.51 10.27
CA LEU A 197 -14.92 -13.57 9.16
C LEU A 197 -14.66 -14.30 7.85
N LEU A 198 -13.64 -15.17 7.82
CA LEU A 198 -13.24 -15.90 6.61
C LEU A 198 -14.36 -16.79 6.06
N LYS A 199 -15.06 -17.53 6.94
CA LYS A 199 -16.11 -18.46 6.56
C LYS A 199 -17.38 -17.80 6.07
N THR A 200 -17.64 -16.55 6.48
CA THR A 200 -18.95 -15.92 6.25
C THR A 200 -18.92 -14.72 5.29
N SER A 201 -17.74 -14.19 4.99
CA SER A 201 -17.64 -12.99 4.15
C SER A 201 -17.73 -13.32 2.66
N HIS A 202 -18.50 -12.52 1.93
CA HIS A 202 -18.57 -12.53 0.48
C HIS A 202 -17.39 -11.79 -0.15
N CYS A 203 -16.94 -10.73 0.50
CA CYS A 203 -15.78 -9.94 0.12
C CYS A 203 -14.85 -9.83 1.33
N VAL A 204 -13.57 -10.11 1.15
CA VAL A 204 -12.56 -9.98 2.21
C VAL A 204 -11.51 -8.97 1.79
N VAL A 205 -11.27 -7.97 2.65
CA VAL A 205 -10.26 -6.93 2.44
C VAL A 205 -9.18 -7.03 3.51
N LEU A 206 -7.91 -7.11 3.10
CA LEU A 206 -6.75 -7.22 3.97
C LEU A 206 -6.13 -5.85 4.18
N LEU A 207 -6.17 -5.32 5.42
CA LEU A 207 -5.75 -3.97 5.79
C LEU A 207 -4.86 -3.95 7.05
N ILE A 208 -4.10 -5.01 7.30
CA ILE A 208 -3.12 -5.07 8.40
C ILE A 208 -1.75 -4.53 8.00
N SER A 209 -1.00 -4.07 8.98
CA SER A 209 0.41 -3.72 8.78
C SER A 209 1.27 -4.99 8.73
N TRP A 210 2.25 -5.01 7.83
CA TRP A 210 3.20 -6.10 7.75
C TRP A 210 4.32 -5.96 8.81
N ASN A 211 4.75 -7.11 9.35
CA ASN A 211 5.98 -7.32 10.07
C ASN A 211 6.48 -8.75 9.80
N ARG A 212 7.67 -9.12 10.29
CA ARG A 212 8.24 -10.47 10.06
C ARG A 212 7.39 -11.60 10.65
N GLU A 213 6.63 -11.33 11.71
CA GLU A 213 5.83 -12.34 12.43
C GLU A 213 4.55 -12.71 11.66
N ASN A 214 4.04 -11.79 10.84
CA ASN A 214 2.82 -12.00 10.06
C ASN A 214 3.07 -12.17 8.54
N GLU A 215 4.30 -12.52 8.17
CA GLU A 215 4.61 -12.91 6.80
C GLU A 215 3.75 -14.12 6.38
N ASN A 216 3.23 -14.09 5.16
CA ASN A 216 2.24 -15.06 4.68
C ASN A 216 1.02 -15.20 5.62
N PHE A 217 0.56 -14.11 6.23
CA PHE A 217 -0.62 -14.13 7.08
C PHE A 217 -1.82 -14.81 6.38
N MET A 218 -2.08 -14.49 5.12
CA MET A 218 -3.04 -15.21 4.27
C MET A 218 -2.32 -16.37 3.59
N ASP A 219 -2.23 -17.49 4.33
CA ASP A 219 -1.66 -18.76 3.91
C ASP A 219 -2.71 -19.68 3.26
N ARG A 220 -2.27 -20.87 2.88
CA ARG A 220 -3.12 -21.92 2.27
C ARG A 220 -4.33 -22.26 3.14
N ASP A 221 -4.14 -22.40 4.45
CA ASP A 221 -5.22 -22.79 5.36
C ASP A 221 -6.28 -21.71 5.46
N LYS A 222 -5.88 -20.44 5.52
CA LYS A 222 -6.82 -19.32 5.55
C LYS A 222 -7.53 -19.12 4.21
N PHE A 223 -6.86 -19.32 3.08
CA PHE A 223 -7.55 -19.35 1.79
C PHE A 223 -8.54 -20.54 1.71
N ALA A 224 -8.22 -21.68 2.31
CA ALA A 224 -9.14 -22.82 2.40
C ALA A 224 -10.35 -22.56 3.32
N LEU A 225 -10.23 -21.69 4.31
CA LEU A 225 -11.33 -21.27 5.18
C LEU A 225 -12.26 -20.23 4.54
N LEU A 226 -11.84 -19.53 3.51
CA LEU A 226 -12.68 -18.55 2.85
C LEU A 226 -13.98 -19.17 2.35
N ARG A 227 -15.07 -18.41 2.47
CA ARG A 227 -16.33 -18.78 1.85
C ARG A 227 -16.12 -19.07 0.37
N GLU A 228 -16.70 -20.17 -0.13
CA GLU A 228 -16.66 -20.50 -1.56
C GLU A 228 -17.29 -19.37 -2.40
N GLY A 229 -16.59 -18.97 -3.47
CA GLY A 229 -16.98 -17.85 -4.33
C GLY A 229 -16.77 -16.48 -3.69
N ALA A 230 -15.91 -16.37 -2.68
CA ALA A 230 -15.53 -15.08 -2.11
C ALA A 230 -14.64 -14.25 -3.05
N TRP A 231 -14.64 -12.93 -2.84
CA TRP A 231 -13.73 -11.97 -3.44
C TRP A 231 -12.67 -11.56 -2.43
N PHE A 232 -11.42 -11.41 -2.88
CA PHE A 232 -10.31 -11.03 -2.02
C PHE A 232 -9.62 -9.76 -2.52
N VAL A 233 -9.33 -8.81 -1.63
CA VAL A 233 -8.61 -7.56 -1.96
C VAL A 233 -7.45 -7.34 -1.00
N ASN A 234 -6.24 -7.09 -1.54
CA ASN A 234 -5.08 -6.71 -0.76
C ASN A 234 -4.50 -5.38 -1.27
N THR A 235 -4.59 -4.35 -0.43
CA THR A 235 -3.97 -3.03 -0.64
C THR A 235 -3.01 -2.67 0.50
N SER A 236 -2.55 -3.68 1.23
CA SER A 236 -1.62 -3.54 2.36
C SER A 236 -0.18 -3.77 1.97
N ARG A 237 0.25 -5.05 1.97
CA ARG A 237 1.59 -5.48 1.55
C ARG A 237 1.50 -6.86 0.90
N GLY A 238 2.34 -7.10 -0.11
CA GLY A 238 2.42 -8.37 -0.82
C GLY A 238 2.89 -9.52 0.07
N GLU A 239 3.83 -9.23 0.95
CA GLU A 239 4.42 -10.20 1.90
C GLU A 239 3.41 -10.81 2.88
N LEU A 240 2.22 -10.20 3.03
CA LEU A 240 1.13 -10.75 3.86
C LEU A 240 0.40 -11.92 3.20
N VAL A 241 0.63 -12.17 1.93
CA VAL A 241 -0.08 -13.18 1.15
C VAL A 241 0.91 -14.24 0.64
N ASP A 242 0.57 -15.51 0.87
CA ASP A 242 1.16 -16.59 0.12
C ASP A 242 0.60 -16.57 -1.30
N GLU A 243 1.39 -16.02 -2.23
CA GLU A 243 0.98 -15.85 -3.64
C GLU A 243 0.71 -17.19 -4.33
N ALA A 244 1.38 -18.26 -3.92
CA ALA A 244 1.13 -19.60 -4.47
C ALA A 244 -0.23 -20.14 -4.00
N ALA A 245 -0.56 -19.98 -2.73
CA ALA A 245 -1.85 -20.38 -2.18
C ALA A 245 -3.02 -19.55 -2.75
N LEU A 246 -2.82 -18.26 -2.96
CA LEU A 246 -3.79 -17.41 -3.65
C LEU A 246 -4.05 -17.92 -5.08
N LEU A 247 -2.98 -18.17 -5.84
CA LEU A 247 -3.09 -18.66 -7.22
C LEU A 247 -3.79 -20.02 -7.30
N GLU A 248 -3.50 -20.92 -6.37
CA GLU A 248 -4.18 -22.21 -6.26
C GLU A 248 -5.68 -22.03 -6.00
N SER A 249 -6.05 -21.14 -5.08
CA SER A 249 -7.47 -20.82 -4.77
C SER A 249 -8.23 -20.23 -5.96
N LEU A 250 -7.57 -19.39 -6.77
CA LEU A 250 -8.15 -18.85 -8.00
C LEU A 250 -8.34 -19.94 -9.07
N ARG A 251 -7.34 -20.79 -9.28
CA ARG A 251 -7.40 -21.93 -10.25
C ARG A 251 -8.45 -22.96 -9.87
N ALA A 252 -8.58 -23.24 -8.59
CA ALA A 252 -9.59 -24.15 -8.05
C ALA A 252 -11.00 -23.51 -8.01
N GLN A 253 -11.16 -22.27 -8.46
CA GLN A 253 -12.41 -21.50 -8.42
C GLN A 253 -13.01 -21.36 -7.00
N ARG A 254 -12.22 -21.58 -5.97
CA ARG A 254 -12.63 -21.36 -4.59
C ARG A 254 -12.82 -19.86 -4.33
N LEU A 255 -11.88 -19.04 -4.79
CA LEU A 255 -12.07 -17.60 -4.94
C LEU A 255 -12.71 -17.30 -6.30
N LYS A 256 -13.75 -16.48 -6.30
CA LYS A 256 -14.36 -15.96 -7.53
C LYS A 256 -13.42 -14.98 -8.22
N GLY A 257 -12.63 -14.24 -7.44
CA GLY A 257 -11.57 -13.38 -7.94
C GLY A 257 -10.80 -12.67 -6.84
N ALA A 258 -9.69 -12.04 -7.24
CA ALA A 258 -8.86 -11.23 -6.36
C ALA A 258 -8.42 -9.91 -7.00
N ALA A 259 -8.17 -8.87 -6.17
CA ALA A 259 -7.57 -7.63 -6.60
C ALA A 259 -6.40 -7.26 -5.67
N LEU A 260 -5.25 -7.00 -6.25
CA LEU A 260 -4.01 -6.74 -5.55
C LEU A 260 -3.43 -5.39 -6.00
N ASP A 261 -3.19 -4.49 -5.05
CA ASP A 261 -2.40 -3.28 -5.34
C ASP A 261 -0.91 -3.50 -5.05
N VAL A 262 -0.60 -4.61 -4.39
CA VAL A 262 0.74 -4.93 -3.89
C VAL A 262 1.08 -6.39 -4.20
N LEU A 263 2.35 -6.62 -4.53
CA LEU A 263 2.93 -7.95 -4.69
C LEU A 263 4.18 -8.08 -3.82
N ARG A 264 4.61 -9.31 -3.57
CA ARG A 264 5.84 -9.54 -2.81
C ARG A 264 7.02 -8.81 -3.43
N ASP A 265 7.83 -8.14 -2.61
CA ASP A 265 9.01 -7.38 -3.00
C ASP A 265 8.77 -6.21 -4.00
N ASP A 266 7.52 -5.80 -4.23
CA ASP A 266 7.17 -4.74 -5.18
C ASP A 266 7.86 -3.40 -4.88
N SER A 267 8.19 -3.15 -3.62
CA SER A 267 8.92 -1.96 -3.18
C SER A 267 10.33 -1.85 -3.77
N SER A 268 10.88 -2.97 -4.26
CA SER A 268 12.21 -3.05 -4.89
C SER A 268 12.18 -2.99 -6.43
N TRP A 269 11.00 -2.92 -7.05
CA TRP A 269 10.86 -3.10 -8.51
C TRP A 269 11.23 -1.89 -9.37
N ALA A 270 11.62 -0.76 -8.78
CA ALA A 270 12.11 0.44 -9.48
C ALA A 270 11.29 0.83 -10.74
N GLY A 271 9.97 0.63 -10.69
CA GLY A 271 9.04 0.95 -11.78
C GLY A 271 8.95 -0.10 -12.91
N LYS A 272 9.57 -1.26 -12.76
CA LYS A 272 9.43 -2.38 -13.70
C LYS A 272 8.94 -3.62 -12.97
N SER A 273 7.86 -4.24 -13.46
CA SER A 273 7.41 -5.52 -12.92
C SER A 273 8.48 -6.59 -13.15
N GLN A 274 8.68 -7.46 -12.16
CA GLN A 274 9.51 -8.66 -12.34
C GLN A 274 8.72 -9.66 -13.20
N GLY A 275 9.02 -9.70 -14.48
CA GLY A 275 8.21 -10.31 -15.54
C GLY A 275 7.89 -11.81 -15.44
N ALA A 276 8.32 -12.51 -14.40
CA ALA A 276 8.15 -13.96 -14.23
C ALA A 276 7.22 -14.36 -13.06
N SER A 277 6.48 -13.45 -12.43
CA SER A 277 5.53 -13.80 -11.39
C SER A 277 4.40 -14.68 -11.95
N ALA A 278 4.13 -15.81 -11.29
CA ALA A 278 3.03 -16.69 -11.67
C ALA A 278 1.65 -16.00 -11.60
N LEU A 279 1.49 -15.06 -10.65
CA LEU A 279 0.28 -14.22 -10.55
C LEU A 279 0.15 -13.27 -11.74
N LEU A 280 1.23 -12.62 -12.17
CA LEU A 280 1.20 -11.73 -13.35
C LEU A 280 0.88 -12.51 -14.63
N ASN A 281 1.41 -13.73 -14.77
CA ASN A 281 1.08 -14.58 -15.91
C ASN A 281 -0.40 -14.99 -15.88
N TYR A 282 -0.92 -15.38 -14.72
CA TYR A 282 -2.32 -15.70 -14.55
C TYR A 282 -3.24 -14.52 -14.87
N ALA A 283 -2.90 -13.33 -14.37
CA ALA A 283 -3.70 -12.12 -14.57
C ALA A 283 -3.78 -11.68 -16.04
N ARG A 284 -2.79 -12.02 -16.89
CA ARG A 284 -2.83 -11.75 -18.34
C ARG A 284 -3.88 -12.58 -19.08
N GLU A 285 -4.20 -13.76 -18.54
CA GLU A 285 -5.09 -14.73 -19.19
C GLU A 285 -6.48 -14.77 -18.51
N HIS A 286 -6.63 -14.22 -17.31
CA HIS A 286 -7.82 -14.38 -16.48
C HIS A 286 -8.27 -13.04 -15.90
N ALA A 287 -9.47 -12.61 -16.26
CA ALA A 287 -10.06 -11.34 -15.82
C ALA A 287 -10.47 -11.31 -14.33
N ASN A 288 -10.41 -12.45 -13.63
CA ASN A 288 -10.73 -12.55 -12.20
C ASN A 288 -9.54 -12.25 -11.26
N LEU A 289 -8.39 -11.82 -11.80
CA LEU A 289 -7.29 -11.27 -11.01
C LEU A 289 -6.90 -9.89 -11.56
N LEU A 290 -7.17 -8.85 -10.77
CA LEU A 290 -6.74 -7.48 -11.06
C LEU A 290 -5.48 -7.14 -10.28
N ILE A 291 -4.49 -6.50 -10.91
CA ILE A 291 -3.26 -6.06 -10.27
C ILE A 291 -3.01 -4.60 -10.65
N THR A 292 -2.74 -3.76 -9.64
CA THR A 292 -2.34 -2.36 -9.81
C THR A 292 -0.94 -2.11 -9.23
N PRO A 293 -0.17 -1.13 -9.74
CA PRO A 293 1.25 -0.99 -9.41
C PRO A 293 1.49 -0.17 -8.14
N HIS A 294 0.99 -0.65 -7.00
CA HIS A 294 1.17 -0.06 -5.66
C HIS A 294 0.77 1.42 -5.61
N MET A 295 -0.42 1.72 -6.10
CA MET A 295 -0.90 3.09 -6.28
C MET A 295 -1.97 3.53 -5.26
N GLY A 296 -2.29 2.71 -4.26
CA GLY A 296 -3.32 3.04 -3.28
C GLY A 296 -3.12 4.39 -2.58
N GLY A 297 -1.89 4.74 -2.23
CA GLY A 297 -1.55 6.04 -1.65
C GLY A 297 -1.33 7.17 -2.68
N TYR A 298 -1.57 6.95 -3.97
CA TYR A 298 -1.09 7.80 -5.06
C TYR A 298 -2.12 8.85 -5.53
N GLY A 299 -3.07 9.24 -4.67
CA GLY A 299 -3.97 10.36 -4.93
C GLY A 299 -3.24 11.70 -4.90
N ARG A 300 -3.56 12.63 -5.79
CA ARG A 300 -2.90 13.94 -5.93
C ARG A 300 -2.87 14.72 -4.60
N GLU A 301 -4.01 14.80 -3.94
CA GLU A 301 -4.17 15.49 -2.66
C GLU A 301 -3.41 14.77 -1.54
N SER A 302 -3.43 13.45 -1.52
CA SER A 302 -2.69 12.63 -0.55
C SER A 302 -1.18 12.82 -0.71
N ILE A 303 -0.69 12.83 -1.95
CA ILE A 303 0.71 13.11 -2.28
C ILE A 303 1.12 14.49 -1.77
N ALA A 304 0.37 15.53 -2.10
CA ALA A 304 0.69 16.89 -1.70
C ALA A 304 0.69 17.04 -0.17
N LYS A 305 -0.35 16.54 0.52
CA LYS A 305 -0.48 16.60 1.98
C LYS A 305 0.65 15.84 2.69
N THR A 306 0.92 14.60 2.27
CA THR A 306 1.93 13.76 2.94
C THR A 306 3.34 14.31 2.79
N ARG A 307 3.66 14.84 1.62
CA ARG A 307 4.97 15.45 1.36
C ARG A 307 5.16 16.77 2.09
N ALA A 308 4.13 17.62 2.11
CA ALA A 308 4.16 18.85 2.92
C ALA A 308 4.34 18.55 4.41
N PHE A 309 3.63 17.52 4.91
CA PHE A 309 3.71 17.13 6.33
C PHE A 309 5.11 16.63 6.71
N VAL A 310 5.71 15.70 5.96
CA VAL A 310 7.05 15.20 6.31
C VAL A 310 8.13 16.26 6.14
N THR A 311 7.97 17.19 5.20
CA THR A 311 8.87 18.34 5.06
C THR A 311 8.82 19.22 6.31
N ARG A 312 7.63 19.58 6.77
CA ARG A 312 7.45 20.37 8.00
C ARG A 312 8.02 19.62 9.20
N LYS A 313 7.68 18.35 9.36
CA LYS A 313 8.19 17.51 10.45
C LYS A 313 9.73 17.47 10.46
N PHE A 314 10.37 17.34 9.30
CA PHE A 314 11.82 17.42 9.18
C PHE A 314 12.36 18.78 9.62
N LEU A 315 11.76 19.88 9.16
CA LEU A 315 12.19 21.24 9.51
C LEU A 315 12.03 21.53 11.00
N ASP A 316 10.94 21.07 11.59
CA ASP A 316 10.67 21.24 13.03
C ASP A 316 11.66 20.44 13.90
N ILE A 317 12.03 19.23 13.49
CA ILE A 317 13.05 18.41 14.17
C ILE A 317 14.43 19.05 14.07
N VAL A 318 14.80 19.58 12.92
CA VAL A 318 16.14 20.11 12.67
C VAL A 318 16.33 21.53 13.18
N TYR A 319 15.30 22.37 13.10
CA TYR A 319 15.41 23.82 13.35
C TYR A 319 14.49 24.35 14.44
N GLY A 320 13.70 23.46 15.07
CA GLY A 320 12.65 23.84 16.01
C GLY A 320 11.33 24.23 15.33
N PRO A 321 10.20 24.08 16.03
CA PRO A 321 8.90 24.48 15.52
C PRO A 321 8.85 26.01 15.25
N LYS A 322 8.14 26.40 14.20
CA LYS A 322 7.87 27.83 13.88
C LYS A 322 6.76 28.37 14.75
#